data_7d183cd30c25dc5b6dee99e991dce750
#
_entry.id   7d183cd30c25dc5b6dee99e991dce750
#
_cell.length_a   1.000
_cell.length_b   1.000
_cell.length_c   1.000
_cell.angle_alpha   90.00
_cell.angle_beta   90.00
_cell.angle_gamma   90.00
#
_symmetry.space_group_name_H-M   'P 1'
#
loop_
_entity.id
_entity.type
_entity.pdbx_description
1 polymer ?
#
loop_
_entity_poly.entity_id
_entity_poly.type
_entity_poly.pdbx_seq_one_letter_code
_entity_poly.pdbx_strand_id
1 'polypeptide(L)'
;ANSASLTFGEPAFLGRDLNARIELFYRTTSYDQADYNTRSIGIAPSLSFPISENGRLTLSYRLAEDRIFDVTASSSPILRRDDGTAITSALGYSYTYDNRRSGLDINSGVVLRFGQDFAGLGGDITNVETTALAGYQTQVYNEEITLRATIEGGAVNSLDGQNTRITDRYFLSSRQMRGFEPLGLGPRDLAAPNQDAL
;
A
#
# COMPACT_ATOMS: atom_id res chain seq x y z
N ALA A 1 -0.23 1.92 -17.70
CA ALA A 1 -0.83 1.00 -16.72
C ALA A 1 -2.27 0.69 -17.10
N ASN A 2 -2.67 -0.58 -17.03
CA ASN A 2 -4.05 -1.04 -17.22
C ASN A 2 -4.50 -1.70 -15.92
N SER A 3 -5.73 -1.40 -15.47
CA SER A 3 -6.30 -2.05 -14.30
C SER A 3 -7.79 -2.32 -14.51
N ALA A 4 -8.25 -3.46 -14.00
CA ALA A 4 -9.65 -3.82 -13.89
C ALA A 4 -9.89 -4.33 -12.46
N SER A 5 -10.97 -3.92 -11.84
CA SER A 5 -11.38 -4.45 -10.55
C SER A 5 -12.90 -4.60 -10.49
N LEU A 6 -13.32 -5.65 -9.79
CA LEU A 6 -14.71 -5.89 -9.45
C LEU A 6 -14.80 -5.97 -7.93
N THR A 7 -15.57 -5.07 -7.36
CA THR A 7 -15.78 -5.00 -5.92
C THR A 7 -17.23 -5.28 -5.59
N PHE A 8 -17.45 -6.25 -4.73
CA PHE A 8 -18.74 -6.50 -4.07
C PHE A 8 -18.62 -6.11 -2.60
N GLY A 9 -19.57 -5.33 -2.11
CA GLY A 9 -19.58 -4.86 -0.72
C GLY A 9 -20.97 -4.90 -0.11
N GLU A 10 -21.05 -5.42 1.11
CA GLU A 10 -22.25 -5.44 1.95
C GLU A 10 -21.98 -4.65 3.22
N PRO A 11 -22.56 -3.43 3.37
CA PRO A 11 -22.26 -2.55 4.49
C PRO A 11 -22.86 -2.97 5.81
N ALA A 12 -23.91 -3.80 5.78
CA ALA A 12 -24.61 -4.29 6.98
C ALA A 12 -24.60 -5.82 7.04
N PHE A 13 -23.44 -6.41 6.85
CA PHE A 13 -23.27 -7.85 6.80
C PHE A 13 -23.83 -8.51 8.07
N LEU A 14 -24.68 -9.52 7.89
CA LEU A 14 -25.43 -10.19 8.97
C LEU A 14 -26.31 -9.23 9.80
N GLY A 15 -26.76 -8.12 9.23
CA GLY A 15 -27.61 -7.13 9.90
C GLY A 15 -26.89 -6.36 11.02
N ARG A 16 -25.56 -6.31 11.00
CA ARG A 16 -24.72 -5.59 11.96
C ARG A 16 -23.95 -4.46 11.27
N ASP A 17 -23.39 -3.52 12.01
CA ASP A 17 -22.43 -2.55 11.51
C ASP A 17 -21.09 -3.25 11.23
N LEU A 18 -21.12 -4.08 10.21
CA LEU A 18 -20.01 -4.91 9.74
C LEU A 18 -19.97 -4.82 8.23
N ASN A 19 -19.01 -4.10 7.70
CA ASN A 19 -18.83 -3.96 6.25
C ASN A 19 -17.97 -5.11 5.74
N ALA A 20 -18.60 -6.01 4.98
CA ALA A 20 -17.90 -7.08 4.28
C ALA A 20 -17.64 -6.65 2.83
N ARG A 21 -16.42 -6.81 2.34
CA ARG A 21 -16.03 -6.50 0.98
C ARG A 21 -15.20 -7.62 0.39
N ILE A 22 -15.43 -7.92 -0.88
CA ILE A 22 -14.59 -8.80 -1.68
C ILE A 22 -14.18 -8.02 -2.93
N GLU A 23 -12.90 -7.92 -3.17
CA GLU A 23 -12.34 -7.31 -4.37
C GLU A 23 -11.63 -8.37 -5.20
N LEU A 24 -11.99 -8.46 -6.48
CA LEU A 24 -11.23 -9.17 -7.51
C LEU A 24 -10.49 -8.12 -8.31
N PHE A 25 -9.20 -8.29 -8.51
CA PHE A 25 -8.41 -7.29 -9.22
C PHE A 25 -7.46 -7.92 -10.23
N TYR A 26 -7.26 -7.18 -11.30
CA TYR A 26 -6.23 -7.38 -12.30
C TYR A 26 -5.53 -6.06 -12.55
N ARG A 27 -4.23 -6.03 -12.45
CA ARG A 27 -3.42 -4.83 -12.69
C ARG A 27 -2.18 -5.17 -13.48
N THR A 28 -1.93 -4.42 -14.54
CA THR A 28 -0.66 -4.44 -15.26
C THR A 28 -0.09 -3.04 -15.27
N THR A 29 1.16 -2.90 -14.86
CA THR A 29 1.87 -1.64 -14.89
C THR A 29 3.11 -1.78 -15.74
N SER A 30 3.22 -0.91 -16.74
CA SER A 30 4.44 -0.71 -17.52
C SER A 30 5.04 0.62 -17.09
N TYR A 31 6.29 0.60 -16.75
CA TYR A 31 7.06 1.79 -16.38
C TYR A 31 7.98 2.15 -17.55
N ASP A 32 7.74 3.28 -18.21
CA ASP A 32 8.55 3.75 -19.34
C ASP A 32 10.00 4.07 -18.93
N GLN A 33 10.25 4.20 -17.63
CA GLN A 33 11.54 4.55 -17.03
C GLN A 33 12.16 3.42 -16.21
N ALA A 34 11.51 2.26 -16.14
CA ALA A 34 12.03 1.08 -15.47
C ALA A 34 12.13 -0.08 -16.47
N ASP A 35 13.18 -0.85 -16.35
CA ASP A 35 13.49 -1.98 -17.25
C ASP A 35 12.66 -3.23 -16.90
N TYR A 36 11.40 -3.06 -16.45
CA TYR A 36 10.52 -4.17 -16.13
C TYR A 36 9.04 -3.77 -16.16
N ASN A 37 8.19 -4.76 -16.31
CA ASN A 37 6.75 -4.65 -16.20
C ASN A 37 6.24 -5.50 -15.04
N THR A 38 5.08 -5.13 -14.48
CA THR A 38 4.44 -5.91 -13.43
C THR A 38 3.02 -6.28 -13.80
N ARG A 39 2.60 -7.47 -13.38
CA ARG A 39 1.22 -7.92 -13.44
C ARG A 39 0.81 -8.52 -12.11
N SER A 40 -0.35 -8.13 -11.61
CA SER A 40 -0.93 -8.66 -10.38
C SER A 40 -2.39 -9.05 -10.65
N ILE A 41 -2.76 -10.25 -10.25
CA ILE A 41 -4.13 -10.75 -10.28
C ILE A 41 -4.45 -11.41 -8.95
N GLY A 42 -5.61 -11.11 -8.39
CA GLY A 42 -5.92 -11.68 -7.08
C GLY A 42 -7.31 -11.36 -6.56
N ILE A 43 -7.53 -11.83 -5.33
CA ILE A 43 -8.73 -11.63 -4.53
C ILE A 43 -8.34 -11.07 -3.17
N ALA A 44 -9.13 -10.10 -2.70
CA ALA A 44 -8.91 -9.46 -1.41
C ALA A 44 -10.24 -9.30 -0.65
N PRO A 45 -10.67 -10.32 0.12
CA PRO A 45 -11.76 -10.16 1.07
C PRO A 45 -11.33 -9.32 2.26
N SER A 46 -12.26 -8.52 2.80
CA SER A 46 -12.06 -7.72 4.01
C SER A 46 -13.33 -7.55 4.82
N LEU A 47 -13.15 -7.39 6.13
CA LEU A 47 -14.21 -7.11 7.10
C LEU A 47 -13.81 -5.87 7.89
N SER A 48 -14.69 -4.87 7.91
CA SER A 48 -14.44 -3.61 8.60
C SER A 48 -15.60 -3.30 9.55
N PHE A 49 -15.29 -3.00 10.81
CA PHE A 49 -16.28 -2.73 11.84
C PHE A 49 -15.80 -1.66 12.81
N PRO A 50 -16.74 -0.87 13.39
CA PRO A 50 -16.40 0.11 14.39
C PRO A 50 -16.03 -0.59 15.71
N ILE A 51 -14.99 -0.12 16.37
CA ILE A 51 -14.60 -0.53 17.71
C ILE A 51 -14.72 0.61 18.72
N SER A 52 -14.89 1.83 18.23
CA SER A 52 -15.24 3.02 19.01
C SER A 52 -15.96 4.03 18.11
N GLU A 53 -16.45 5.14 18.67
CA GLU A 53 -17.19 6.18 17.94
C GLU A 53 -16.42 6.69 16.69
N ASN A 54 -15.12 6.92 16.82
CA ASN A 54 -14.26 7.41 15.75
C ASN A 54 -13.21 6.39 15.29
N GLY A 55 -13.29 5.15 15.77
CA GLY A 55 -12.33 4.10 15.54
C GLY A 55 -12.90 2.91 14.80
N ARG A 56 -12.23 2.48 13.74
CA ARG A 56 -12.63 1.35 12.89
C ARG A 56 -11.46 0.38 12.73
N LEU A 57 -11.74 -0.91 12.91
CA LEU A 57 -10.82 -2.01 12.65
C LEU A 57 -11.22 -2.68 11.33
N THR A 58 -10.24 -2.94 10.49
CA THR A 58 -10.41 -3.72 9.27
C THR A 58 -9.49 -4.93 9.34
N LEU A 59 -10.05 -6.10 9.10
CA LEU A 59 -9.31 -7.34 8.87
C LEU A 59 -9.36 -7.63 7.37
N SER A 60 -8.24 -8.04 6.80
CA SER A 60 -8.11 -8.30 5.36
C SER A 60 -7.34 -9.58 5.12
N TYR A 61 -7.65 -10.23 4.02
CA TYR A 61 -6.83 -11.30 3.47
C TYR A 61 -6.58 -10.99 2.00
N ARG A 62 -5.37 -11.22 1.53
CA ARG A 62 -4.98 -11.04 0.13
C ARG A 62 -4.38 -12.35 -0.39
N LEU A 63 -4.93 -12.83 -1.49
CA LEU A 63 -4.32 -13.89 -2.28
C LEU A 63 -4.10 -13.35 -3.69
N ALA A 64 -2.86 -13.28 -4.12
CA ALA A 64 -2.50 -12.72 -5.41
C ALA A 64 -1.36 -13.49 -6.07
N GLU A 65 -1.40 -13.54 -7.40
CA GLU A 65 -0.27 -13.87 -8.26
C GLU A 65 0.35 -12.56 -8.74
N ASP A 66 1.59 -12.32 -8.32
CA ASP A 66 2.36 -11.13 -8.67
C ASP A 66 3.53 -11.53 -9.58
N ARG A 67 3.54 -11.04 -10.83
CA ARG A 67 4.56 -11.34 -11.83
C ARG A 67 5.34 -10.10 -12.21
N ILE A 68 6.66 -10.23 -12.21
CA ILE A 68 7.60 -9.31 -12.85
C ILE A 68 8.04 -9.95 -14.16
N PHE A 69 8.07 -9.18 -15.24
CA PHE A 69 8.42 -9.68 -16.57
C PHE A 69 9.02 -8.57 -17.44
N ASP A 70 9.56 -8.93 -18.60
CA ASP A 70 10.28 -8.03 -19.53
C ASP A 70 11.53 -7.39 -18.88
N VAL A 71 12.17 -8.13 -17.95
CA VAL A 71 13.43 -7.68 -17.32
C VAL A 71 14.56 -7.79 -18.33
N THR A 72 15.27 -6.70 -18.59
CA THR A 72 16.37 -6.68 -19.54
C THR A 72 17.65 -7.27 -18.94
N ALA A 73 18.55 -7.75 -19.79
CA ALA A 73 19.84 -8.29 -19.33
C ALA A 73 20.76 -7.22 -18.69
N SER A 74 20.50 -5.95 -18.98
CA SER A 74 21.20 -4.80 -18.42
C SER A 74 20.65 -4.33 -17.07
N SER A 75 19.49 -4.87 -16.66
CA SER A 75 18.86 -4.51 -15.39
C SER A 75 19.68 -4.97 -14.18
N SER A 76 19.40 -4.36 -13.04
CA SER A 76 19.98 -4.71 -11.75
C SER A 76 19.91 -6.23 -11.47
N PRO A 77 20.95 -6.84 -10.89
CA PRO A 77 20.91 -8.22 -10.40
C PRO A 77 19.72 -8.51 -9.48
N ILE A 78 19.25 -7.51 -8.73
CA ILE A 78 18.08 -7.62 -7.85
C ILE A 78 16.81 -7.79 -8.68
N LEU A 79 16.60 -6.99 -9.72
CA LEU A 79 15.48 -7.11 -10.65
C LEU A 79 15.48 -8.46 -11.35
N ARG A 80 16.64 -8.91 -11.83
CA ARG A 80 16.78 -10.22 -12.49
C ARG A 80 16.52 -11.40 -11.56
N ARG A 81 16.84 -11.25 -10.26
CA ARG A 81 16.49 -12.25 -9.24
C ARG A 81 14.98 -12.33 -9.05
N ASP A 82 14.31 -11.18 -9.06
CA ASP A 82 12.88 -11.06 -8.77
C ASP A 82 12.00 -11.30 -10.01
N ASP A 83 12.62 -11.52 -11.21
CA ASP A 83 11.91 -11.89 -12.44
C ASP A 83 11.12 -13.18 -12.25
N GLY A 84 9.90 -13.19 -12.77
CA GLY A 84 9.01 -14.33 -12.70
C GLY A 84 7.77 -14.08 -11.83
N THR A 85 7.09 -15.18 -11.52
CA THR A 85 5.82 -15.19 -10.79
C THR A 85 6.03 -15.57 -9.34
N ALA A 86 5.35 -14.90 -8.43
CA ALA A 86 5.28 -15.28 -7.03
C ALA A 86 3.83 -15.19 -6.52
N ILE A 87 3.45 -16.09 -5.65
CA ILE A 87 2.16 -16.10 -4.98
C ILE A 87 2.31 -15.41 -3.64
N THR A 88 1.49 -14.36 -3.44
CA THR A 88 1.38 -13.66 -2.17
C THR A 88 0.10 -14.10 -1.47
N SER A 89 0.23 -14.65 -0.26
CA SER A 89 -0.88 -14.99 0.62
C SER A 89 -0.66 -14.29 1.95
N ALA A 90 -1.43 -13.25 2.22
CA ALA A 90 -1.23 -12.35 3.36
C ALA A 90 -2.52 -12.13 4.15
N LEU A 91 -2.39 -12.12 5.47
CA LEU A 91 -3.43 -11.70 6.40
C LEU A 91 -3.05 -10.36 6.99
N GLY A 92 -3.98 -9.42 6.95
CA GLY A 92 -3.75 -8.07 7.41
C GLY A 92 -4.78 -7.57 8.41
N TYR A 93 -4.38 -6.56 9.15
CA TYR A 93 -5.28 -5.73 9.92
C TYR A 93 -4.90 -4.27 9.80
N SER A 94 -5.88 -3.39 9.87
CA SER A 94 -5.65 -1.96 9.99
C SER A 94 -6.64 -1.33 10.95
N TYR A 95 -6.12 -0.47 11.80
CA TYR A 95 -6.91 0.36 12.69
C TYR A 95 -6.87 1.80 12.20
N THR A 96 -8.03 2.43 12.08
CA THR A 96 -8.16 3.84 11.74
C THR A 96 -8.97 4.53 12.81
N TYR A 97 -8.43 5.59 13.38
CA TYR A 97 -9.11 6.55 14.22
C TYR A 97 -9.17 7.89 13.50
N ASP A 98 -10.36 8.47 13.33
CA ASP A 98 -10.52 9.76 12.66
C ASP A 98 -11.67 10.54 13.29
N ASN A 99 -11.35 11.59 14.04
CA ASN A 99 -12.34 12.48 14.63
C ASN A 99 -12.39 13.86 13.95
N ARG A 100 -11.78 13.96 12.77
CA ARG A 100 -11.80 15.20 11.98
C ARG A 100 -13.17 15.37 11.32
N ARG A 101 -13.65 16.59 11.31
CA ARG A 101 -14.80 17.00 10.50
C ARG A 101 -14.32 17.73 9.25
N SER A 102 -15.05 17.58 8.17
CA SER A 102 -14.80 18.25 6.89
C SER A 102 -16.03 19.03 6.45
N GLY A 103 -15.85 19.93 5.48
CA GLY A 103 -16.94 20.78 4.97
C GLY A 103 -17.01 22.13 5.66
N LEU A 104 -18.21 22.58 6.03
CA LEU A 104 -18.44 23.90 6.61
C LEU A 104 -18.13 23.99 8.10
N ASP A 105 -18.11 22.86 8.80
CA ASP A 105 -17.83 22.77 10.24
C ASP A 105 -16.53 21.98 10.51
N ILE A 106 -15.42 22.57 10.12
CA ILE A 106 -14.09 21.99 10.35
C ILE A 106 -13.76 22.14 11.82
N ASN A 107 -13.31 21.04 12.45
CA ASN A 107 -12.85 21.05 13.84
C ASN A 107 -11.31 20.89 13.94
N SER A 108 -10.76 21.15 15.10
CA SER A 108 -9.45 20.61 15.47
C SER A 108 -9.58 19.12 15.71
N GLY A 109 -8.83 18.32 14.94
CA GLY A 109 -8.97 16.87 15.01
C GLY A 109 -7.73 16.14 14.49
N VAL A 110 -7.70 14.85 14.79
CA VAL A 110 -6.61 13.95 14.43
C VAL A 110 -7.11 12.79 13.59
N VAL A 111 -6.25 12.28 12.72
CA VAL A 111 -6.38 10.96 12.10
C VAL A 111 -5.16 10.14 12.44
N LEU A 112 -5.39 8.92 12.88
CA LEU A 112 -4.35 7.93 13.11
C LEU A 112 -4.72 6.69 12.32
N ARG A 113 -3.77 6.13 11.59
CA ARG A 113 -3.92 4.84 10.93
C ARG A 113 -2.68 4.01 11.22
N PHE A 114 -2.89 2.76 11.56
CA PHE A 114 -1.85 1.77 11.75
C PHE A 114 -2.32 0.45 11.14
N GLY A 115 -1.45 -0.20 10.38
CA GLY A 115 -1.77 -1.48 9.75
C GLY A 115 -0.55 -2.37 9.66
N GLN A 116 -0.80 -3.67 9.67
CA GLN A 116 0.19 -4.69 9.37
C GLN A 116 -0.42 -5.77 8.49
N ASP A 117 0.36 -6.21 7.51
CA ASP A 117 0.07 -7.34 6.64
C ASP A 117 1.17 -8.39 6.78
N PHE A 118 0.77 -9.61 7.06
CA PHE A 118 1.65 -10.77 7.28
C PHE A 118 1.50 -11.71 6.09
N ALA A 119 2.48 -11.71 5.21
CA ALA A 119 2.60 -12.68 4.12
C ALA A 119 3.36 -13.92 4.59
N GLY A 120 2.99 -15.09 4.03
CA GLY A 120 3.62 -16.37 4.37
C GLY A 120 2.64 -17.49 4.69
N LEU A 121 1.35 -17.28 4.43
CA LEU A 121 0.30 -18.28 4.66
C LEU A 121 0.12 -19.21 3.45
N GLY A 122 1.20 -19.87 3.02
CA GLY A 122 1.19 -20.81 1.90
C GLY A 122 1.46 -20.17 0.53
N GLY A 123 2.11 -19.01 0.49
CA GLY A 123 2.65 -18.37 -0.73
C GLY A 123 4.16 -18.44 -0.79
N ASP A 124 4.72 -17.79 -1.83
CA ASP A 124 6.16 -17.69 -2.05
C ASP A 124 6.80 -16.53 -1.29
N ILE A 125 5.98 -15.58 -0.85
CA ILE A 125 6.39 -14.35 -0.16
C ILE A 125 6.19 -14.51 1.34
N THR A 126 7.25 -14.20 2.10
CA THR A 126 7.25 -14.28 3.57
C THR A 126 7.79 -12.98 4.14
N ASN A 127 6.90 -12.04 4.42
CA ASN A 127 7.26 -10.73 4.96
C ASN A 127 6.18 -10.18 5.91
N VAL A 128 6.55 -9.15 6.64
CA VAL A 128 5.63 -8.28 7.37
C VAL A 128 5.76 -6.87 6.82
N GLU A 129 4.65 -6.36 6.34
CA GLU A 129 4.50 -4.98 5.94
C GLU A 129 3.81 -4.19 7.05
N THR A 130 4.39 -3.08 7.46
CA THR A 130 3.84 -2.20 8.50
C THR A 130 3.64 -0.81 7.94
N THR A 131 2.46 -0.25 8.13
CA THR A 131 2.12 1.12 7.70
C THR A 131 1.62 1.93 8.88
N ALA A 132 2.00 3.20 8.92
CA ALA A 132 1.52 4.15 9.92
C ALA A 132 1.28 5.52 9.30
N LEU A 133 0.21 6.17 9.71
CA LEU A 133 -0.12 7.54 9.33
C LEU A 133 -0.66 8.28 10.55
N ALA A 134 -0.17 9.48 10.77
CA ALA A 134 -0.71 10.41 11.74
C ALA A 134 -0.94 11.77 11.07
N GLY A 135 -2.14 12.30 11.23
CA GLY A 135 -2.52 13.61 10.70
C GLY A 135 -3.22 14.45 11.74
N TYR A 136 -3.01 15.74 11.66
CA TYR A 136 -3.67 16.73 12.49
C TYR A 136 -4.23 17.84 11.61
N GLN A 137 -5.42 18.31 11.94
CA GLN A 137 -5.97 19.53 11.36
C GLN A 137 -6.43 20.48 12.47
N THR A 138 -6.34 21.76 12.22
CA THR A 138 -6.90 22.80 13.08
C THR A 138 -7.24 24.04 12.28
N GLN A 139 -8.16 24.84 12.80
CA GLN A 139 -8.44 26.16 12.28
C GLN A 139 -7.72 27.22 13.10
N VAL A 140 -7.19 28.20 12.43
CA VAL A 140 -6.49 29.33 13.00
C VAL A 140 -7.01 30.63 12.40
N TYR A 141 -6.68 31.76 12.98
CA TYR A 141 -7.06 33.08 12.52
C TYR A 141 -8.57 33.23 12.33
N ASN A 142 -9.33 33.16 13.45
CA ASN A 142 -10.79 33.24 13.46
C ASN A 142 -11.49 32.26 12.49
N GLU A 143 -10.95 31.04 12.38
CA GLU A 143 -11.49 29.97 11.53
C GLU A 143 -11.35 30.19 10.02
N GLU A 144 -10.67 31.25 9.59
CA GLU A 144 -10.47 31.53 8.16
C GLU A 144 -9.40 30.63 7.50
N ILE A 145 -8.44 30.13 8.29
CA ILE A 145 -7.32 29.34 7.80
C ILE A 145 -7.36 27.96 8.42
N THR A 146 -7.42 26.92 7.59
CA THR A 146 -7.26 25.52 8.03
C THR A 146 -5.84 25.05 7.80
N LEU A 147 -5.16 24.71 8.88
CA LEU A 147 -3.85 24.04 8.83
C LEU A 147 -4.04 22.55 8.89
N ARG A 148 -3.30 21.82 8.03
CA ARG A 148 -3.23 20.36 8.04
C ARG A 148 -1.79 19.91 7.98
N ALA A 149 -1.43 18.97 8.85
CA ALA A 149 -0.15 18.30 8.84
C ALA A 149 -0.37 16.79 8.81
N THR A 150 0.40 16.09 8.01
CA THR A 150 0.33 14.63 7.91
C THR A 150 1.75 14.08 7.84
N ILE A 151 2.01 13.05 8.62
CA ILE A 151 3.19 12.21 8.54
C ILE A 151 2.75 10.79 8.26
N GLU A 152 3.41 10.15 7.31
CA GLU A 152 3.16 8.74 6.98
C GLU A 152 4.49 8.01 6.79
N GLY A 153 4.47 6.72 7.04
CA GLY A 153 5.62 5.86 6.84
C GLY A 153 5.22 4.40 6.73
N GLY A 154 6.12 3.63 6.15
CA GLY A 154 5.97 2.19 6.01
C GLY A 154 7.31 1.49 6.12
N ALA A 155 7.26 0.24 6.52
CA ALA A 155 8.40 -0.65 6.58
C ALA A 155 7.98 -2.04 6.13
N VAL A 156 8.85 -2.71 5.38
CA VAL A 156 8.71 -4.10 5.01
C VAL A 156 9.90 -4.89 5.56
N ASN A 157 9.62 -6.00 6.23
CA ASN A 157 10.62 -6.86 6.83
C ASN A 157 10.39 -8.30 6.37
N SER A 158 11.40 -8.92 5.78
CA SER A 158 11.37 -10.35 5.50
C SER A 158 11.43 -11.15 6.80
N LEU A 159 10.64 -12.22 6.90
CA LEU A 159 10.61 -13.11 8.06
C LEU A 159 11.50 -14.34 7.88
N ASP A 160 11.89 -14.67 6.65
CA ASP A 160 12.71 -15.83 6.31
C ASP A 160 14.19 -15.50 6.13
N GLY A 161 14.58 -14.25 6.39
CA GLY A 161 15.96 -13.76 6.21
C GLY A 161 16.37 -13.56 4.75
N GLN A 162 15.46 -13.75 3.80
CA GLN A 162 15.68 -13.43 2.40
C GLN A 162 15.45 -11.93 2.13
N ASN A 163 15.94 -11.44 1.00
CA ASN A 163 15.67 -10.07 0.60
C ASN A 163 14.21 -9.93 0.11
N THR A 164 13.56 -8.86 0.53
CA THR A 164 12.24 -8.49 0.01
C THR A 164 12.29 -8.22 -1.49
N ARG A 165 11.25 -8.60 -2.22
CA ARG A 165 11.12 -8.28 -3.65
C ARG A 165 11.05 -6.78 -3.85
N ILE A 166 11.50 -6.32 -5.01
CA ILE A 166 11.48 -4.89 -5.34
C ILE A 166 10.05 -4.33 -5.34
N THR A 167 9.06 -5.15 -5.72
CA THR A 167 7.64 -4.78 -5.74
C THR A 167 7.03 -4.56 -4.35
N ASP A 168 7.65 -5.12 -3.31
CA ASP A 168 7.17 -5.03 -1.93
C ASP A 168 7.82 -3.86 -1.17
N ARG A 169 8.78 -3.18 -1.80
CA ARG A 169 9.48 -2.05 -1.19
C ARG A 169 8.72 -0.75 -1.35
N TYR A 170 8.89 0.14 -0.39
CA TYR A 170 8.28 1.46 -0.43
C TYR A 170 9.12 2.43 -1.26
N PHE A 171 8.49 3.04 -2.25
CA PHE A 171 9.05 4.14 -3.04
C PHE A 171 8.22 5.40 -2.83
N LEU A 172 8.90 6.52 -2.70
CA LEU A 172 8.23 7.82 -2.68
C LEU A 172 7.67 8.13 -4.06
N SER A 173 6.37 8.32 -4.10
CA SER A 173 5.67 8.67 -5.35
C SER A 173 5.86 10.16 -5.68
N SER A 174 5.71 10.51 -6.95
CA SER A 174 5.71 11.90 -7.41
C SER A 174 4.57 12.76 -6.81
N ARG A 175 3.54 12.11 -6.26
CA ARG A 175 2.46 12.78 -5.52
C ARG A 175 2.88 13.21 -4.12
N GLN A 176 3.77 12.44 -3.49
CA GLN A 176 4.30 12.72 -2.16
C GLN A 176 5.46 13.72 -2.23
N MET A 177 6.29 13.63 -3.26
CA MET A 177 7.44 14.51 -3.49
C MET A 177 7.33 15.19 -4.87
N ARG A 178 6.76 16.38 -4.90
CA ARG A 178 6.62 17.17 -6.14
C ARG A 178 7.97 17.65 -6.63
N GLY A 179 8.17 17.61 -7.94
CA GLY A 179 9.41 18.06 -8.58
C GLY A 179 10.44 16.95 -8.82
N PHE A 180 10.14 15.72 -8.43
CA PHE A 180 10.96 14.54 -8.74
C PHE A 180 10.22 13.60 -9.67
N GLU A 181 10.98 12.92 -10.53
CA GLU A 181 10.46 11.86 -11.37
C GLU A 181 9.97 10.66 -10.54
N PRO A 182 9.03 9.87 -11.05
CA PRO A 182 8.66 8.60 -10.44
C PRO A 182 9.91 7.74 -10.23
N LEU A 183 10.06 7.12 -9.06
CA LEU A 183 11.27 6.38 -8.67
C LEU A 183 12.56 7.22 -8.65
N GLY A 184 12.46 8.54 -8.74
CA GLY A 184 13.62 9.44 -8.75
C GLY A 184 14.32 9.62 -7.40
N LEU A 185 13.65 9.23 -6.30
CA LEU A 185 14.16 9.31 -4.93
C LEU A 185 14.26 7.90 -4.33
N GLY A 186 15.38 7.60 -3.71
CA GLY A 186 15.62 6.35 -3.01
C GLY A 186 16.99 5.76 -3.33
N PRO A 187 17.33 4.64 -2.70
CA PRO A 187 18.54 3.89 -3.01
C PRO A 187 18.57 3.47 -4.48
N ARG A 188 19.75 3.45 -5.08
CA ARG A 188 19.97 3.01 -6.46
C ARG A 188 21.07 1.96 -6.50
N ASP A 189 20.93 1.02 -7.41
CA ASP A 189 21.97 0.06 -7.71
C ASP A 189 23.01 0.72 -8.63
N LEU A 190 24.09 1.20 -8.03
CA LEU A 190 25.17 1.85 -8.78
C LEU A 190 25.99 0.85 -9.61
N ALA A 191 25.84 -0.45 -9.37
CA ALA A 191 26.51 -1.49 -10.14
C ALA A 191 25.75 -1.83 -11.44
N ALA A 192 24.48 -1.46 -11.53
CA ALA A 192 23.69 -1.64 -12.75
C ALA A 192 23.97 -0.50 -13.75
N PRO A 193 24.07 -0.79 -15.06
CA PRO A 193 24.30 0.22 -16.09
C PRO A 193 23.28 1.35 -16.09
N ASN A 194 22.03 1.05 -15.78
CA ASN A 194 20.91 1.99 -15.77
C ASN A 194 20.66 2.64 -14.40
N GLN A 195 21.46 2.30 -13.38
CA GLN A 195 21.29 2.78 -12.01
C GLN A 195 19.84 2.63 -11.50
N ASP A 196 19.29 1.40 -11.63
CA ASP A 196 17.92 1.10 -11.28
C ASP A 196 17.60 1.49 -9.82
N ALA A 197 16.39 1.95 -9.55
CA ALA A 197 15.91 2.21 -8.21
C ALA A 197 15.73 0.87 -7.45
N LEU A 198 16.12 0.83 -6.17
CA LEU A 198 16.13 -0.37 -5.31
C LEU A 198 15.06 -0.34 -4.24
#